data_9b1cfa58f8474ae0958f5220a4dd5d6a
#
_entry.id   9b1cfa58f8474ae0958f5220a4dd5d6a
#
_cell.length_a   1.000
_cell.length_b   1.000
_cell.length_c   1.000
_cell.angle_alpha   90.00
_cell.angle_beta   90.00
_cell.angle_gamma   90.00
#
_symmetry.space_group_name_H-M   'P 1'
#
loop_
_entity.id
_entity.type
_entity.pdbx_description
1 polymer ?
#
loop_
_entity_poly.entity_id
_entity_poly.type
_entity_poly.pdbx_seq_one_letter_code
_entity_poly.pdbx_strand_id
1 'polypeptide(L)'
;RVGVSAGASTPNWIIRDVIEFLEAITPGAGTKFRWKHILERLAYGNFYIALATALLAQIAEALTDFAGSASFSLMAAGYAFAMHSLNVYLDQDSIELNDPGRAAFYRKWRPVFMVSSALCVLAAMIMAYGIGLPNFLLMLLLILLGLLYGVKVFIPAGWEKFPVKLKDIPTSKTFFVPMAWAAVCVLPYIAGGYDSSRVLYAGWVIFLISLVRTTLRDFLAIQGDRLVGKETLVVLAGEKWTALFTVGVLVALVITALCGPLAGISTGFSYVLIAPALIYGLFLKIGSTRRLREDPLYDVLVEIVLVVAGLSAMVWNLTH
;
A
#
# COMPACT_ATOMS: atom_id res chain seq x y z
N ARG A 1 -7.87 -7.71 36.00
CA ARG A 1 -7.98 -6.94 34.76
C ARG A 1 -7.47 -5.54 35.06
N VAL A 2 -6.55 -5.03 34.25
CA VAL A 2 -6.02 -3.67 34.34
C VAL A 2 -6.53 -2.91 33.12
N GLY A 3 -7.05 -1.69 33.31
CA GLY A 3 -7.44 -0.78 32.24
C GLY A 3 -6.36 0.26 32.02
N VAL A 4 -6.01 0.52 30.77
CA VAL A 4 -5.10 1.60 30.38
C VAL A 4 -5.95 2.74 29.81
N SER A 5 -5.74 3.95 30.32
CA SER A 5 -6.39 5.19 29.84
C SER A 5 -5.32 6.19 29.46
N ALA A 6 -5.53 6.93 28.40
CA ALA A 6 -4.58 7.93 27.92
C ALA A 6 -5.32 9.21 27.51
N GLY A 7 -4.62 10.34 27.52
CA GLY A 7 -5.13 11.61 27.00
C GLY A 7 -5.29 11.57 25.48
N ALA A 8 -6.17 12.43 24.94
CA ALA A 8 -6.46 12.51 23.50
C ALA A 8 -5.23 12.83 22.63
N SER A 9 -4.19 13.41 23.21
CA SER A 9 -2.92 13.76 22.54
C SER A 9 -1.80 12.74 22.77
N THR A 10 -2.05 11.63 23.46
CA THR A 10 -1.02 10.62 23.71
C THR A 10 -0.78 9.80 22.44
N PRO A 11 0.45 9.75 21.92
CA PRO A 11 0.77 8.92 20.76
C PRO A 11 0.48 7.44 21.01
N ASN A 12 -0.07 6.76 20.01
CA ASN A 12 -0.46 5.35 20.11
C ASN A 12 0.70 4.42 20.51
N TRP A 13 1.94 4.75 20.14
CA TRP A 13 3.10 3.95 20.50
C TRP A 13 3.38 3.96 22.00
N ILE A 14 3.13 5.07 22.72
CA ILE A 14 3.26 5.12 24.18
C ILE A 14 2.22 4.21 24.84
N ILE A 15 0.99 4.23 24.37
CA ILE A 15 -0.07 3.38 24.88
C ILE A 15 0.30 1.90 24.66
N ARG A 16 0.82 1.59 23.48
CA ARG A 16 1.29 0.25 23.12
C ARG A 16 2.43 -0.22 24.01
N ASP A 17 3.45 0.61 24.24
CA ASP A 17 4.59 0.27 25.10
C ASP A 17 4.16 -0.02 26.53
N VAL A 18 3.20 0.76 27.06
CA VAL A 18 2.62 0.50 28.40
C VAL A 18 1.87 -0.83 28.44
N ILE A 19 1.06 -1.12 27.41
CA ILE A 19 0.32 -2.39 27.31
C ILE A 19 1.30 -3.56 27.22
N GLU A 20 2.34 -3.46 26.40
CA GLU A 20 3.36 -4.49 26.23
C GLU A 20 4.14 -4.74 27.52
N PHE A 21 4.49 -3.68 28.25
CA PHE A 21 5.11 -3.80 29.56
C PHE A 21 4.21 -4.54 30.55
N LEU A 22 2.93 -4.21 30.60
CA LEU A 22 1.94 -4.88 31.46
C LEU A 22 1.72 -6.35 31.07
N GLU A 23 1.71 -6.66 29.78
CA GLU A 23 1.62 -8.03 29.27
C GLU A 23 2.88 -8.84 29.60
N ALA A 24 4.07 -8.24 29.48
CA ALA A 24 5.35 -8.91 29.75
C ALA A 24 5.50 -9.36 31.21
N ILE A 25 4.91 -8.62 32.16
CA ILE A 25 4.92 -9.00 33.60
C ILE A 25 3.82 -10.01 33.95
N THR A 26 2.96 -10.38 32.99
CA THR A 26 1.88 -11.35 33.24
C THR A 26 2.42 -12.77 33.07
N PRO A 27 2.24 -13.68 34.07
CA PRO A 27 2.70 -15.07 33.98
C PRO A 27 2.10 -15.79 32.74
N GLY A 28 2.94 -16.40 31.91
CA GLY A 28 2.53 -17.18 30.72
C GLY A 28 2.59 -16.43 29.38
N ALA A 29 3.03 -15.17 29.33
CA ALA A 29 3.06 -14.35 28.11
C ALA A 29 4.18 -14.70 27.10
N GLY A 30 5.17 -15.52 27.48
CA GLY A 30 6.46 -15.65 26.77
C GLY A 30 6.41 -16.10 25.31
N THR A 31 5.42 -16.89 24.89
CA THR A 31 5.33 -17.39 23.49
C THR A 31 4.60 -16.40 22.56
N LYS A 32 3.57 -15.73 23.04
CA LYS A 32 2.84 -14.71 22.26
C LYS A 32 3.74 -13.51 21.94
N PHE A 33 4.62 -13.16 22.86
CA PHE A 33 5.58 -12.06 22.74
C PHE A 33 6.57 -12.26 21.57
N ARG A 34 7.10 -13.47 21.36
CA ARG A 34 8.08 -13.75 20.29
C ARG A 34 7.49 -13.58 18.88
N TRP A 35 6.29 -14.09 18.64
CA TRP A 35 5.63 -13.98 17.31
C TRP A 35 5.26 -12.55 16.97
N LYS A 36 4.82 -11.76 17.94
CA LYS A 36 4.51 -10.35 17.74
C LYS A 36 5.73 -9.57 17.26
N HIS A 37 6.88 -9.72 17.91
CA HIS A 37 8.12 -9.06 17.46
C HIS A 37 8.62 -9.49 16.07
N ILE A 38 8.39 -10.74 15.68
CA ILE A 38 8.73 -11.19 14.32
C ILE A 38 7.81 -10.51 13.31
N LEU A 39 6.50 -10.46 13.55
CA LEU A 39 5.53 -9.80 12.68
C LEU A 39 5.79 -8.29 12.57
N GLU A 40 6.12 -7.63 13.66
CA GLU A 40 6.50 -6.21 13.67
C GLU A 40 7.76 -5.95 12.82
N ARG A 41 8.80 -6.79 12.93
CA ARG A 41 10.00 -6.65 12.11
C ARG A 41 9.73 -6.88 10.62
N LEU A 42 8.87 -7.83 10.29
CA LEU A 42 8.43 -8.06 8.91
C LEU A 42 7.61 -6.86 8.38
N ALA A 43 6.76 -6.29 9.23
CA ALA A 43 5.99 -5.09 8.90
C ALA A 43 6.91 -3.87 8.73
N TYR A 44 7.88 -3.67 9.61
CA TYR A 44 8.87 -2.60 9.46
C TYR A 44 9.70 -2.73 8.19
N GLY A 45 10.03 -3.95 7.78
CA GLY A 45 10.85 -4.23 6.60
C GLY A 45 10.20 -3.95 5.25
N ASN A 46 8.93 -3.51 5.18
CA ASN A 46 8.15 -3.31 3.95
C ASN A 46 7.99 -4.57 3.06
N PHE A 47 8.33 -5.75 3.57
CA PHE A 47 8.19 -7.01 2.80
C PHE A 47 6.73 -7.30 2.44
N TYR A 48 5.80 -6.94 3.32
CA TYR A 48 4.36 -7.08 3.05
C TYR A 48 3.90 -6.22 1.86
N ILE A 49 4.51 -5.04 1.67
CA ILE A 49 4.20 -4.15 0.54
C ILE A 49 4.71 -4.77 -0.77
N ALA A 50 5.92 -5.31 -0.76
CA ALA A 50 6.47 -6.02 -1.91
C ALA A 50 5.61 -7.23 -2.28
N LEU A 51 5.21 -8.04 -1.27
CA LEU A 51 4.32 -9.18 -1.48
C LEU A 51 2.96 -8.74 -2.03
N ALA A 52 2.35 -7.72 -1.43
CA ALA A 52 1.06 -7.19 -1.87
C ALA A 52 1.11 -6.74 -3.34
N THR A 53 2.18 -6.04 -3.74
CA THR A 53 2.32 -5.55 -5.11
C THR A 53 2.63 -6.68 -6.09
N ALA A 54 3.40 -7.71 -5.68
CA ALA A 54 3.57 -8.92 -6.48
C ALA A 54 2.24 -9.63 -6.75
N LEU A 55 1.40 -9.72 -5.73
CA LEU A 55 0.08 -10.35 -5.82
C LEU A 55 -0.92 -9.51 -6.63
N LEU A 56 -0.81 -8.18 -6.60
CA LEU A 56 -1.57 -7.31 -7.49
C LEU A 56 -1.18 -7.51 -8.97
N ALA A 57 0.08 -7.79 -9.26
CA ALA A 57 0.50 -8.15 -10.62
C ALA A 57 -0.14 -9.47 -11.08
N GLN A 58 -0.33 -10.45 -10.17
CA GLN A 58 -1.09 -11.67 -10.48
C GLN A 58 -2.58 -11.39 -10.76
N ILE A 59 -3.17 -10.40 -10.07
CA ILE A 59 -4.54 -9.94 -10.38
C ILE A 59 -4.58 -9.32 -11.78
N ALA A 60 -3.57 -8.52 -12.19
CA ALA A 60 -3.51 -7.97 -13.54
C ALA A 60 -3.51 -9.08 -14.61
N GLU A 61 -2.70 -10.12 -14.40
CA GLU A 61 -2.62 -11.29 -15.27
C GLU A 61 -3.98 -12.00 -15.36
N ALA A 62 -4.60 -12.33 -14.22
CA ALA A 62 -5.89 -13.01 -14.17
C ALA A 62 -7.03 -12.21 -14.83
N LEU A 63 -7.00 -10.87 -14.76
CA LEU A 63 -8.02 -10.01 -15.36
C LEU A 63 -7.87 -9.87 -16.87
N THR A 64 -6.65 -9.90 -17.38
CA THR A 64 -6.35 -9.65 -18.79
C THR A 64 -6.32 -10.91 -19.65
N ASP A 65 -6.12 -12.06 -19.03
CA ASP A 65 -5.84 -13.34 -19.71
C ASP A 65 -4.56 -13.30 -20.56
N PHE A 66 -3.61 -12.47 -20.17
CA PHE A 66 -2.33 -12.37 -20.85
C PHE A 66 -1.31 -13.20 -20.09
N ALA A 67 -0.55 -14.02 -20.85
CA ALA A 67 0.49 -14.83 -20.25
C ALA A 67 1.47 -13.96 -19.46
N GLY A 68 1.47 -14.16 -18.17
CA GLY A 68 2.38 -13.49 -17.24
C GLY A 68 3.69 -14.24 -17.08
N SER A 69 4.58 -13.63 -16.35
CA SER A 69 5.85 -14.21 -15.94
C SER A 69 6.12 -13.85 -14.48
N ALA A 70 6.73 -14.76 -13.75
CA ALA A 70 7.20 -14.49 -12.38
C ALA A 70 8.06 -13.21 -12.31
N SER A 71 8.76 -12.86 -13.40
CA SER A 71 9.51 -11.61 -13.51
C SER A 71 8.63 -10.37 -13.40
N PHE A 72 7.37 -10.39 -13.86
CA PHE A 72 6.45 -9.26 -13.78
C PHE A 72 6.06 -8.97 -12.32
N SER A 73 5.72 -10.03 -11.57
CA SER A 73 5.46 -9.92 -10.14
C SER A 73 6.67 -9.48 -9.34
N LEU A 74 7.87 -10.00 -9.67
CA LEU A 74 9.11 -9.60 -9.03
C LEU A 74 9.49 -8.14 -9.33
N MET A 75 9.26 -7.69 -10.56
CA MET A 75 9.47 -6.30 -10.97
C MET A 75 8.58 -5.35 -10.19
N ALA A 76 7.28 -5.65 -10.05
CA ALA A 76 6.32 -4.86 -9.28
C ALA A 76 6.70 -4.85 -7.79
N ALA A 77 7.05 -6.01 -7.22
CA ALA A 77 7.51 -6.14 -5.84
C ALA A 77 8.78 -5.32 -5.56
N GLY A 78 9.77 -5.42 -6.44
CA GLY A 78 11.04 -4.70 -6.31
C GLY A 78 10.86 -3.19 -6.37
N TYR A 79 10.04 -2.70 -7.31
CA TYR A 79 9.67 -1.28 -7.39
C TYR A 79 9.00 -0.80 -6.10
N ALA A 80 7.97 -1.51 -5.63
CA ALA A 80 7.23 -1.11 -4.44
C ALA A 80 8.10 -1.15 -3.19
N PHE A 81 8.92 -2.19 -3.01
CA PHE A 81 9.88 -2.28 -1.91
C PHE A 81 10.84 -1.09 -1.90
N ALA A 82 11.44 -0.80 -3.05
CA ALA A 82 12.44 0.27 -3.17
C ALA A 82 11.82 1.64 -2.89
N MET A 83 10.67 1.96 -3.51
CA MET A 83 10.03 3.26 -3.33
C MET A 83 9.51 3.46 -1.90
N HIS A 84 8.95 2.43 -1.28
CA HIS A 84 8.51 2.52 0.12
C HIS A 84 9.66 2.63 1.10
N SER A 85 10.75 1.88 0.90
CA SER A 85 11.95 1.94 1.75
C SER A 85 12.61 3.32 1.65
N LEU A 86 12.69 3.88 0.45
CA LEU A 86 13.19 5.24 0.23
C LEU A 86 12.31 6.29 0.93
N ASN A 87 10.98 6.17 0.80
CA ASN A 87 10.05 7.10 1.45
C ASN A 87 10.17 7.06 2.97
N VAL A 88 10.33 5.89 3.58
CA VAL A 88 10.58 5.75 5.02
C VAL A 88 11.89 6.44 5.40
N TYR A 89 12.92 6.30 4.57
CA TYR A 89 14.21 6.95 4.80
C TYR A 89 14.12 8.48 4.73
N LEU A 90 13.37 9.02 3.75
CA LEU A 90 13.18 10.46 3.58
C LEU A 90 12.25 11.10 4.63
N ASP A 91 11.50 10.28 5.37
CA ASP A 91 10.50 10.69 6.38
C ASP A 91 10.93 10.36 7.81
N GLN A 92 12.20 10.10 8.06
CA GLN A 92 12.67 9.64 9.38
C GLN A 92 12.18 10.49 10.55
N ASP A 93 12.26 11.82 10.43
CA ASP A 93 11.82 12.74 11.51
C ASP A 93 10.34 12.55 11.85
N SER A 94 9.49 12.43 10.83
CA SER A 94 8.05 12.20 11.01
C SER A 94 7.75 10.79 11.57
N ILE A 95 8.55 9.80 11.19
CA ILE A 95 8.38 8.43 11.68
C ILE A 95 8.85 8.32 13.12
N GLU A 96 9.92 9.02 13.52
CA GLU A 96 10.43 9.04 14.89
C GLU A 96 9.38 9.54 15.88
N LEU A 97 8.56 10.50 15.48
CA LEU A 97 7.45 11.01 16.30
C LEU A 97 6.28 10.03 16.41
N ASN A 98 6.00 9.26 15.35
CA ASN A 98 4.83 8.37 15.27
C ASN A 98 5.13 6.93 15.67
N ASP A 99 6.32 6.43 15.37
CA ASP A 99 6.76 5.06 15.61
C ASP A 99 8.29 5.02 15.80
N PRO A 100 8.78 5.37 17.03
CA PRO A 100 10.20 5.38 17.33
C PRO A 100 10.89 4.03 17.10
N GLY A 101 10.16 2.93 17.33
CA GLY A 101 10.65 1.56 17.10
C GLY A 101 10.99 1.32 15.63
N ARG A 102 10.11 1.74 14.73
CA ARG A 102 10.34 1.68 13.29
C ARG A 102 11.49 2.59 12.85
N ALA A 103 11.56 3.80 13.39
CA ALA A 103 12.67 4.73 13.10
C ALA A 103 14.02 4.15 13.54
N ALA A 104 14.11 3.57 14.75
CA ALA A 104 15.31 2.92 15.27
C ALA A 104 15.70 1.70 14.41
N PHE A 105 14.73 0.88 13.99
CA PHE A 105 14.96 -0.25 13.10
C PHE A 105 15.57 0.20 11.76
N TYR A 106 15.01 1.20 11.11
CA TYR A 106 15.55 1.74 9.84
C TYR A 106 16.92 2.39 10.01
N ARG A 107 17.17 3.08 11.10
CA ARG A 107 18.48 3.66 11.42
C ARG A 107 19.56 2.58 11.55
N LYS A 108 19.23 1.48 12.25
CA LYS A 108 20.13 0.33 12.43
C LYS A 108 20.43 -0.40 11.12
N TRP A 109 19.42 -0.63 10.30
CA TRP A 109 19.51 -1.41 9.06
C TRP A 109 19.62 -0.55 7.79
N ARG A 110 19.89 0.75 7.95
CA ARG A 110 19.98 1.72 6.86
C ARG A 110 20.80 1.23 5.66
N PRO A 111 22.07 0.76 5.80
CA PRO A 111 22.84 0.34 4.64
C PRO A 111 22.22 -0.86 3.92
N VAL A 112 21.60 -1.79 4.64
CA VAL A 112 20.92 -2.94 4.06
C VAL A 112 19.73 -2.48 3.23
N PHE A 113 18.87 -1.60 3.75
CA PHE A 113 17.71 -1.08 3.01
C PHE A 113 18.12 -0.24 1.80
N MET A 114 19.18 0.55 1.89
CA MET A 114 19.66 1.34 0.74
C MET A 114 20.22 0.44 -0.36
N VAL A 115 21.07 -0.53 -0.01
CA VAL A 115 21.65 -1.48 -0.99
C VAL A 115 20.57 -2.35 -1.60
N SER A 116 19.67 -2.94 -0.79
CA SER A 116 18.57 -3.76 -1.31
C SER A 116 17.61 -2.98 -2.20
N SER A 117 17.28 -1.73 -1.85
CA SER A 117 16.45 -0.87 -2.70
C SER A 117 17.13 -0.56 -4.03
N ALA A 118 18.43 -0.24 -4.03
CA ALA A 118 19.20 -0.02 -5.26
C ALA A 118 19.24 -1.27 -6.14
N LEU A 119 19.47 -2.45 -5.54
CA LEU A 119 19.45 -3.73 -6.25
C LEU A 119 18.06 -4.04 -6.82
N CYS A 120 16.98 -3.78 -6.07
CA CYS A 120 15.61 -3.94 -6.55
C CYS A 120 15.28 -3.02 -7.73
N VAL A 121 15.69 -1.75 -7.67
CA VAL A 121 15.54 -0.79 -8.79
C VAL A 121 16.30 -1.29 -10.01
N LEU A 122 17.56 -1.68 -9.84
CA LEU A 122 18.39 -2.19 -10.93
C LEU A 122 17.77 -3.45 -11.56
N ALA A 123 17.33 -4.41 -10.74
CA ALA A 123 16.66 -5.61 -11.21
C ALA A 123 15.36 -5.29 -11.97
N ALA A 124 14.53 -4.40 -11.45
CA ALA A 124 13.30 -3.97 -12.12
C ALA A 124 13.58 -3.30 -13.47
N MET A 125 14.63 -2.47 -13.56
CA MET A 125 15.07 -1.84 -14.81
C MET A 125 15.58 -2.88 -15.84
N ILE A 126 16.38 -3.85 -15.41
CA ILE A 126 16.88 -4.94 -16.27
C ILE A 126 15.72 -5.78 -16.79
N MET A 127 14.77 -6.15 -15.90
CA MET A 127 13.58 -6.91 -16.30
C MET A 127 12.72 -6.11 -17.29
N ALA A 128 12.49 -4.82 -17.04
CA ALA A 128 11.75 -3.96 -17.95
C ALA A 128 12.44 -3.81 -19.31
N TYR A 129 13.77 -3.70 -19.34
CA TYR A 129 14.54 -3.68 -20.58
C TYR A 129 14.42 -4.99 -21.35
N GLY A 130 14.44 -6.13 -20.66
CA GLY A 130 14.24 -7.46 -21.25
C GLY A 130 12.87 -7.65 -21.92
N ILE A 131 11.82 -6.92 -21.46
CA ILE A 131 10.51 -6.90 -22.10
C ILE A 131 10.54 -6.01 -23.36
N GLY A 132 11.24 -4.86 -23.29
CA GLY A 132 11.38 -3.95 -24.40
C GLY A 132 11.71 -2.51 -23.97
N LEU A 133 12.26 -1.73 -24.91
CA LEU A 133 12.63 -0.32 -24.66
C LEU A 133 11.48 0.54 -24.12
N PRO A 134 10.22 0.44 -24.64
CA PRO A 134 9.12 1.21 -24.08
C PRO A 134 8.84 0.90 -22.61
N ASN A 135 8.90 -0.36 -22.20
CA ASN A 135 8.71 -0.79 -20.82
C ASN A 135 9.85 -0.28 -19.90
N PHE A 136 11.08 -0.29 -20.41
CA PHE A 136 12.23 0.31 -19.73
C PHE A 136 12.03 1.81 -19.48
N LEU A 137 11.60 2.56 -20.52
CA LEU A 137 11.35 4.01 -20.39
C LEU A 137 10.20 4.32 -19.43
N LEU A 138 9.12 3.51 -19.45
CA LEU A 138 8.01 3.64 -18.51
C LEU A 138 8.43 3.31 -17.07
N MET A 139 9.24 2.28 -16.87
CA MET A 139 9.79 1.94 -15.55
C MET A 139 10.70 3.05 -15.03
N LEU A 140 11.57 3.59 -15.90
CA LEU A 140 12.42 4.73 -15.56
C LEU A 140 11.58 5.94 -15.15
N LEU A 141 10.52 6.25 -15.90
CA LEU A 141 9.58 7.32 -15.56
C LEU A 141 8.92 7.10 -14.21
N LEU A 142 8.42 5.88 -13.92
CA LEU A 142 7.82 5.55 -12.62
C LEU A 142 8.81 5.69 -11.47
N ILE A 143 10.06 5.26 -11.66
CA ILE A 143 11.12 5.42 -10.66
C ILE A 143 11.41 6.91 -10.43
N LEU A 144 11.56 7.71 -11.49
CA LEU A 144 11.79 9.16 -11.37
C LEU A 144 10.63 9.86 -10.66
N LEU A 145 9.38 9.52 -10.99
CA LEU A 145 8.20 10.06 -10.29
C LEU A 145 8.17 9.64 -8.81
N GLY A 146 8.54 8.40 -8.50
CA GLY A 146 8.64 7.91 -7.12
C GLY A 146 9.74 8.63 -6.32
N LEU A 147 10.88 8.93 -6.94
CA LEU A 147 11.95 9.73 -6.34
C LEU A 147 11.50 11.19 -6.11
N LEU A 148 10.89 11.81 -7.12
CA LEU A 148 10.39 13.20 -7.05
C LEU A 148 9.29 13.34 -5.99
N TYR A 149 8.51 12.28 -5.75
CA TYR A 149 7.48 12.28 -4.72
C TYR A 149 8.02 12.57 -3.31
N GLY A 150 9.21 12.06 -2.99
CA GLY A 150 9.87 12.21 -1.68
C GLY A 150 10.85 13.37 -1.56
N VAL A 151 11.30 13.95 -2.68
CA VAL A 151 12.34 15.00 -2.71
C VAL A 151 11.71 16.38 -2.83
N LYS A 152 12.35 17.39 -2.21
CA LYS A 152 11.94 18.78 -2.36
C LYS A 152 12.21 19.24 -3.80
N VAL A 153 11.17 19.60 -4.53
CA VAL A 153 11.30 20.18 -5.87
C VAL A 153 11.36 21.69 -5.74
N PHE A 154 12.44 22.28 -6.28
CA PHE A 154 12.55 23.73 -6.41
C PHE A 154 11.63 24.19 -7.54
N ILE A 155 10.57 24.95 -7.22
CA ILE A 155 9.77 25.66 -8.22
C ILE A 155 10.41 27.05 -8.39
N PRO A 156 10.66 27.52 -9.64
CA PRO A 156 11.33 28.79 -9.91
C PRO A 156 10.63 29.99 -9.27
N ALA A 157 11.45 31.02 -9.00
CA ALA A 157 11.10 32.26 -8.30
C ALA A 157 9.78 32.91 -8.77
N GLY A 158 8.92 33.20 -7.81
CA GLY A 158 7.59 33.81 -7.98
C GLY A 158 6.52 33.18 -7.10
N TRP A 159 6.76 31.98 -6.60
CA TRP A 159 5.88 31.24 -5.68
C TRP A 159 6.61 31.06 -4.35
N GLU A 160 6.88 32.13 -3.66
CA GLU A 160 7.78 32.24 -2.49
C GLU A 160 7.40 31.40 -1.25
N LYS A 161 6.42 30.50 -1.35
CA LYS A 161 6.00 29.65 -0.22
C LYS A 161 6.36 28.17 -0.34
N PHE A 162 7.11 27.75 -1.35
CA PHE A 162 7.31 26.32 -1.59
C PHE A 162 8.75 25.92 -1.92
N PRO A 163 9.42 25.16 -1.02
CA PRO A 163 9.99 23.91 -1.43
C PRO A 163 9.02 22.80 -0.99
N VAL A 164 8.06 22.42 -1.83
CA VAL A 164 7.06 21.40 -1.53
C VAL A 164 7.55 20.07 -2.07
N LYS A 165 7.57 19.05 -1.24
CA LYS A 165 7.64 17.67 -1.73
C LYS A 165 6.26 17.35 -2.30
N LEU A 166 6.16 16.60 -3.40
CA LEU A 166 4.87 16.16 -3.95
C LEU A 166 4.01 15.42 -2.90
N LYS A 167 4.66 14.73 -1.96
CA LYS A 167 3.99 14.04 -0.85
C LYS A 167 3.36 14.97 0.18
N ASP A 168 3.79 16.26 0.24
CA ASP A 168 3.24 17.27 1.15
C ASP A 168 1.98 17.93 0.55
N ILE A 169 1.66 17.63 -0.73
CA ILE A 169 0.38 18.02 -1.33
C ILE A 169 -0.75 17.26 -0.63
N PRO A 170 -1.78 17.96 -0.16
CA PRO A 170 -2.93 17.36 0.50
C PRO A 170 -3.48 16.16 -0.28
N THR A 171 -3.76 15.06 0.39
CA THR A 171 -4.30 13.82 -0.18
C THR A 171 -3.42 13.10 -1.23
N SER A 172 -2.24 13.62 -1.57
CA SER A 172 -1.37 13.04 -2.61
C SER A 172 -1.07 11.55 -2.38
N LYS A 173 -0.80 11.15 -1.13
CA LYS A 173 -0.57 9.76 -0.73
C LYS A 173 -1.76 8.87 -1.10
N THR A 174 -2.99 9.36 -0.88
CA THR A 174 -4.21 8.58 -1.10
C THR A 174 -4.38 8.20 -2.57
N PHE A 175 -3.93 9.04 -3.52
CA PHE A 175 -4.10 8.81 -4.95
C PHE A 175 -2.83 8.35 -5.67
N PHE A 176 -1.66 8.95 -5.38
CA PHE A 176 -0.43 8.65 -6.13
C PHE A 176 0.11 7.25 -5.83
N VAL A 177 -0.01 6.76 -4.57
CA VAL A 177 0.46 5.42 -4.24
C VAL A 177 -0.37 4.34 -4.96
N PRO A 178 -1.72 4.34 -4.91
CA PRO A 178 -2.53 3.41 -5.69
C PRO A 178 -2.30 3.50 -7.20
N MET A 179 -2.10 4.72 -7.74
CA MET A 179 -1.82 4.92 -9.16
C MET A 179 -0.47 4.32 -9.57
N ALA A 180 0.57 4.52 -8.75
CA ALA A 180 1.88 3.94 -9.00
C ALA A 180 1.86 2.39 -8.94
N TRP A 181 1.09 1.82 -7.99
CA TRP A 181 0.91 0.37 -7.89
C TRP A 181 0.16 -0.18 -9.10
N ALA A 182 -0.92 0.47 -9.53
CA ALA A 182 -1.64 0.09 -10.73
C ALA A 182 -0.73 0.15 -11.97
N ALA A 183 -0.01 1.27 -12.14
CA ALA A 183 0.88 1.46 -13.27
C ALA A 183 1.97 0.39 -13.35
N VAL A 184 2.67 0.08 -12.24
CA VAL A 184 3.74 -0.92 -12.26
C VAL A 184 3.23 -2.35 -12.49
N CYS A 185 2.01 -2.68 -12.02
CA CYS A 185 1.42 -4.01 -12.23
C CYS A 185 1.00 -4.25 -13.68
N VAL A 186 0.55 -3.22 -14.41
CA VAL A 186 0.16 -3.34 -15.82
C VAL A 186 1.26 -2.96 -16.81
N LEU A 187 2.37 -2.40 -16.33
CA LEU A 187 3.50 -1.95 -17.15
C LEU A 187 3.97 -3.00 -18.16
N PRO A 188 4.11 -4.29 -17.82
CA PRO A 188 4.58 -5.30 -18.77
C PRO A 188 3.70 -5.43 -20.01
N TYR A 189 2.43 -5.10 -19.90
CA TYR A 189 1.44 -5.28 -20.96
C TYR A 189 1.26 -4.03 -21.86
N ILE A 190 1.69 -2.84 -21.38
CA ILE A 190 1.46 -1.58 -22.10
C ILE A 190 2.15 -1.55 -23.46
N ALA A 191 3.38 -2.06 -23.56
CA ALA A 191 4.20 -1.99 -24.75
C ALA A 191 4.28 -3.32 -25.52
N GLY A 192 3.60 -4.36 -25.04
CA GLY A 192 3.63 -5.70 -25.64
C GLY A 192 2.66 -5.91 -26.81
N GLY A 193 1.96 -4.88 -27.26
CA GLY A 193 0.93 -5.01 -28.32
C GLY A 193 -0.36 -5.70 -27.84
N TYR A 194 -0.56 -5.79 -26.54
CA TYR A 194 -1.77 -6.34 -25.92
C TYR A 194 -2.97 -5.40 -26.06
N ASP A 195 -4.17 -5.94 -25.92
CA ASP A 195 -5.40 -5.16 -25.97
C ASP A 195 -5.41 -4.08 -24.89
N SER A 196 -5.35 -2.82 -25.32
CA SER A 196 -5.30 -1.66 -24.45
C SER A 196 -6.53 -1.55 -23.54
N SER A 197 -7.70 -2.03 -23.96
CA SER A 197 -8.92 -1.98 -23.16
C SER A 197 -8.80 -2.89 -21.94
N ARG A 198 -8.25 -4.10 -22.11
CA ARG A 198 -7.98 -5.05 -21.02
C ARG A 198 -6.90 -4.54 -20.07
N VAL A 199 -5.81 -3.96 -20.61
CA VAL A 199 -4.73 -3.37 -19.81
C VAL A 199 -5.24 -2.22 -18.95
N LEU A 200 -6.01 -1.29 -19.53
CA LEU A 200 -6.60 -0.17 -18.82
C LEU A 200 -7.61 -0.64 -17.77
N TYR A 201 -8.42 -1.64 -18.10
CA TYR A 201 -9.36 -2.24 -17.15
C TYR A 201 -8.64 -2.84 -15.94
N ALA A 202 -7.61 -3.64 -16.15
CA ALA A 202 -6.82 -4.22 -15.06
C ALA A 202 -6.16 -3.14 -14.21
N GLY A 203 -5.55 -2.13 -14.83
CA GLY A 203 -4.98 -0.99 -14.13
C GLY A 203 -6.01 -0.23 -13.28
N TRP A 204 -7.21 -0.02 -13.83
CA TRP A 204 -8.32 0.62 -13.12
C TRP A 204 -8.78 -0.19 -11.90
N VAL A 205 -8.97 -1.50 -12.05
CA VAL A 205 -9.34 -2.40 -10.93
C VAL A 205 -8.28 -2.39 -9.83
N ILE A 206 -6.99 -2.50 -10.21
CA ILE A 206 -5.88 -2.46 -9.25
C ILE A 206 -5.82 -1.09 -8.55
N PHE A 207 -6.05 -0.01 -9.28
CA PHE A 207 -6.15 1.33 -8.69
C PHE A 207 -7.26 1.40 -7.64
N LEU A 208 -8.48 0.94 -7.97
CA LEU A 208 -9.62 0.99 -7.05
C LEU A 208 -9.38 0.17 -5.79
N ILE A 209 -8.90 -1.07 -5.91
CA ILE A 209 -8.66 -1.94 -4.75
C ILE A 209 -7.53 -1.37 -3.85
N SER A 210 -6.49 -0.82 -4.47
CA SER A 210 -5.38 -0.18 -3.76
C SER A 210 -5.81 1.14 -3.10
N LEU A 211 -6.73 1.88 -3.71
CA LEU A 211 -7.30 3.12 -3.17
C LEU A 211 -8.14 2.84 -1.93
N VAL A 212 -9.01 1.81 -1.98
CA VAL A 212 -9.78 1.36 -0.80
C VAL A 212 -8.86 0.96 0.34
N ARG A 213 -7.84 0.13 0.06
CA ARG A 213 -6.84 -0.26 1.05
C ARG A 213 -6.15 0.96 1.67
N THR A 214 -5.73 1.93 0.84
CA THR A 214 -5.04 3.13 1.31
C THR A 214 -5.94 3.99 2.19
N THR A 215 -7.19 4.20 1.80
CA THR A 215 -8.15 4.97 2.60
C THR A 215 -8.49 4.28 3.92
N LEU A 216 -8.64 2.96 3.95
CA LEU A 216 -8.84 2.21 5.20
C LEU A 216 -7.64 2.37 6.14
N ARG A 217 -6.41 2.34 5.63
CA ARG A 217 -5.20 2.58 6.43
C ARG A 217 -5.09 4.03 6.93
N ASP A 218 -5.53 5.00 6.14
CA ASP A 218 -5.57 6.40 6.59
C ASP A 218 -6.54 6.58 7.76
N PHE A 219 -7.66 5.82 7.83
CA PHE A 219 -8.52 5.79 9.02
C PHE A 219 -7.81 5.26 10.27
N LEU A 220 -6.93 4.26 10.12
CA LEU A 220 -6.16 3.71 11.25
C LEU A 220 -5.09 4.70 11.74
N ALA A 221 -4.49 5.46 10.82
CA ALA A 221 -3.40 6.38 11.10
C ALA A 221 -3.86 7.80 11.53
N ILE A 222 -5.18 8.09 11.57
CA ILE A 222 -5.72 9.45 11.73
C ILE A 222 -5.14 10.23 12.92
N GLN A 223 -4.92 9.57 14.06
CA GLN A 223 -4.37 10.25 15.24
C GLN A 223 -2.91 10.61 15.05
N GLY A 224 -2.11 9.68 14.55
CA GLY A 224 -0.71 9.90 14.24
C GLY A 224 -0.51 10.95 13.15
N ASP A 225 -1.30 10.88 12.08
CA ASP A 225 -1.23 11.84 10.97
C ASP A 225 -1.57 13.26 11.42
N ARG A 226 -2.56 13.43 12.31
CA ARG A 226 -2.86 14.74 12.93
C ARG A 226 -1.72 15.29 13.78
N LEU A 227 -1.03 14.43 14.53
CA LEU A 227 0.08 14.85 15.40
C LEU A 227 1.29 15.34 14.60
N VAL A 228 1.57 14.75 13.44
CA VAL A 228 2.70 15.14 12.58
C VAL A 228 2.31 16.10 11.46
N GLY A 229 1.05 16.60 11.46
CA GLY A 229 0.59 17.55 10.45
C GLY A 229 0.45 16.98 9.04
N LYS A 230 0.23 15.66 8.89
CA LYS A 230 -0.04 15.05 7.58
C LYS A 230 -1.48 15.29 7.16
N GLU A 231 -1.65 15.83 5.97
CA GLU A 231 -2.94 16.17 5.38
C GLU A 231 -3.49 15.00 4.53
N THR A 232 -3.79 13.87 5.19
CA THR A 232 -4.48 12.74 4.56
C THR A 232 -5.95 13.05 4.29
N LEU A 233 -6.61 12.29 3.41
CA LEU A 233 -8.00 12.51 3.07
C LEU A 233 -8.91 12.52 4.31
N VAL A 234 -8.66 11.61 5.26
CA VAL A 234 -9.45 11.50 6.49
C VAL A 234 -9.21 12.67 7.45
N VAL A 235 -8.01 13.26 7.46
CA VAL A 235 -7.68 14.44 8.28
C VAL A 235 -8.35 15.68 7.72
N LEU A 236 -8.36 15.87 6.40
CA LEU A 236 -8.90 17.05 5.72
C LEU A 236 -10.42 17.02 5.57
N ALA A 237 -10.95 15.96 4.98
CA ALA A 237 -12.38 15.85 4.70
C ALA A 237 -13.19 15.35 5.92
N GLY A 238 -12.51 14.77 6.91
CA GLY A 238 -13.12 14.15 8.08
C GLY A 238 -13.62 12.72 7.80
N GLU A 239 -13.86 11.98 8.88
CA GLU A 239 -14.19 10.56 8.84
C GLU A 239 -15.45 10.25 8.02
N LYS A 240 -16.50 11.08 8.14
CA LYS A 240 -17.80 10.87 7.48
C LYS A 240 -17.66 10.96 5.93
N TRP A 241 -17.02 12.00 5.44
CA TRP A 241 -16.86 12.22 4.01
C TRP A 241 -15.90 11.22 3.38
N THR A 242 -14.81 10.87 4.09
CA THR A 242 -13.89 9.83 3.64
C THR A 242 -14.56 8.45 3.61
N ALA A 243 -15.42 8.13 4.59
CA ALA A 243 -16.18 6.89 4.55
C ALA A 243 -17.15 6.85 3.37
N LEU A 244 -17.86 7.95 3.08
CA LEU A 244 -18.76 8.05 1.92
C LEU A 244 -17.98 7.91 0.60
N PHE A 245 -16.84 8.56 0.49
CA PHE A 245 -15.93 8.42 -0.66
C PHE A 245 -15.50 6.96 -0.83
N THR A 246 -15.07 6.30 0.25
CA THR A 246 -14.63 4.89 0.22
C THR A 246 -15.77 3.95 -0.20
N VAL A 247 -17.00 4.20 0.26
CA VAL A 247 -18.19 3.47 -0.20
C VAL A 247 -18.39 3.68 -1.71
N GLY A 248 -18.25 4.91 -2.21
CA GLY A 248 -18.32 5.21 -3.64
C GLY A 248 -17.29 4.42 -4.45
N VAL A 249 -16.03 4.35 -3.96
CA VAL A 249 -14.95 3.55 -4.59
C VAL A 249 -15.27 2.06 -4.57
N LEU A 250 -15.81 1.53 -3.46
CA LEU A 250 -16.24 0.13 -3.35
C LEU A 250 -17.37 -0.20 -4.34
N VAL A 251 -18.36 0.68 -4.46
CA VAL A 251 -19.44 0.53 -5.44
C VAL A 251 -18.88 0.55 -6.86
N ALA A 252 -17.98 1.48 -7.17
CA ALA A 252 -17.29 1.51 -8.46
C ALA A 252 -16.52 0.23 -8.75
N LEU A 253 -15.80 -0.32 -7.75
CA LEU A 253 -15.09 -1.59 -7.87
C LEU A 253 -16.05 -2.74 -8.18
N VAL A 254 -17.18 -2.85 -7.48
CA VAL A 254 -18.19 -3.90 -7.71
C VAL A 254 -18.81 -3.75 -9.10
N ILE A 255 -19.21 -2.54 -9.51
CA ILE A 255 -19.76 -2.30 -10.84
C ILE A 255 -18.74 -2.66 -11.92
N THR A 256 -17.48 -2.24 -11.75
CA THR A 256 -16.40 -2.58 -12.70
C THR A 256 -16.22 -4.09 -12.79
N ALA A 257 -16.19 -4.80 -11.63
CA ALA A 257 -16.05 -6.25 -11.58
C ALA A 257 -17.19 -7.01 -12.24
N LEU A 258 -18.41 -6.48 -12.19
CA LEU A 258 -19.58 -7.06 -12.86
C LEU A 258 -19.58 -6.76 -14.38
N CYS A 259 -19.27 -5.53 -14.76
CA CYS A 259 -19.39 -5.09 -16.16
C CYS A 259 -18.24 -5.58 -17.03
N GLY A 260 -17.03 -5.76 -16.51
CA GLY A 260 -15.84 -6.14 -17.29
C GLY A 260 -16.01 -7.43 -18.09
N PRO A 261 -16.37 -8.56 -17.44
CA PRO A 261 -16.60 -9.81 -18.16
C PRO A 261 -17.81 -9.74 -19.12
N LEU A 262 -18.87 -9.03 -18.74
CA LEU A 262 -20.06 -8.85 -19.59
C LEU A 262 -19.73 -8.06 -20.85
N ALA A 263 -18.81 -7.12 -20.78
CA ALA A 263 -18.32 -6.35 -21.93
C ALA A 263 -17.20 -7.07 -22.73
N GLY A 264 -16.76 -8.25 -22.30
CA GLY A 264 -15.68 -8.99 -22.94
C GLY A 264 -14.28 -8.39 -22.76
N ILE A 265 -14.13 -7.40 -21.87
CA ILE A 265 -12.85 -6.70 -21.61
C ILE A 265 -12.08 -7.29 -20.41
N SER A 266 -12.60 -8.32 -19.77
CA SER A 266 -11.95 -9.03 -18.66
C SER A 266 -12.39 -10.49 -18.60
N THR A 267 -11.63 -11.30 -17.88
CA THR A 267 -11.98 -12.70 -17.59
C THR A 267 -13.06 -12.81 -16.50
N GLY A 268 -13.58 -14.01 -16.31
CA GLY A 268 -14.49 -14.34 -15.19
C GLY A 268 -13.85 -14.17 -13.80
N PHE A 269 -12.53 -14.09 -13.70
CA PHE A 269 -11.83 -13.78 -12.45
C PHE A 269 -12.30 -12.47 -11.83
N SER A 270 -12.72 -11.51 -12.65
CA SER A 270 -13.23 -10.22 -12.17
C SER A 270 -14.35 -10.37 -11.13
N TYR A 271 -15.22 -11.37 -11.26
CA TYR A 271 -16.29 -11.64 -10.28
C TYR A 271 -15.74 -12.06 -8.91
N VAL A 272 -14.56 -12.68 -8.86
CA VAL A 272 -13.92 -13.08 -7.60
C VAL A 272 -13.58 -11.84 -6.75
N LEU A 273 -13.28 -10.71 -7.38
CA LEU A 273 -12.93 -9.46 -6.71
C LEU A 273 -14.10 -8.77 -6.00
N ILE A 274 -15.33 -9.22 -6.22
CA ILE A 274 -16.51 -8.75 -5.47
C ILE A 274 -16.39 -9.14 -3.98
N ALA A 275 -15.84 -10.32 -3.68
CA ALA A 275 -15.67 -10.77 -2.30
C ALA A 275 -14.73 -9.85 -1.49
N PRO A 276 -13.49 -9.55 -1.94
CA PRO A 276 -12.65 -8.53 -1.28
C PRO A 276 -13.34 -7.17 -1.14
N ALA A 277 -14.08 -6.71 -2.15
CA ALA A 277 -14.80 -5.44 -2.06
C ALA A 277 -15.85 -5.44 -0.92
N LEU A 278 -16.61 -6.51 -0.77
CA LEU A 278 -17.59 -6.66 0.30
C LEU A 278 -16.93 -6.77 1.68
N ILE A 279 -15.80 -7.48 1.78
CA ILE A 279 -15.03 -7.58 3.03
C ILE A 279 -14.47 -6.22 3.45
N TYR A 280 -13.93 -5.43 2.51
CA TYR A 280 -13.49 -4.07 2.79
C TYR A 280 -14.65 -3.16 3.21
N GLY A 281 -15.85 -3.32 2.61
CA GLY A 281 -17.07 -2.63 3.04
C GLY A 281 -17.46 -2.97 4.47
N LEU A 282 -17.35 -4.25 4.85
CA LEU A 282 -17.56 -4.69 6.22
C LEU A 282 -16.52 -4.07 7.18
N PHE A 283 -15.24 -4.04 6.79
CA PHE A 283 -14.19 -3.41 7.59
C PHE A 283 -14.41 -1.90 7.76
N LEU A 284 -14.87 -1.20 6.72
CA LEU A 284 -15.23 0.20 6.85
C LEU A 284 -16.35 0.42 7.88
N LYS A 285 -17.38 -0.45 7.86
CA LYS A 285 -18.49 -0.41 8.84
C LYS A 285 -18.02 -0.73 10.26
N ILE A 286 -17.20 -1.76 10.43
CA ILE A 286 -16.66 -2.16 11.74
C ILE A 286 -15.68 -1.12 12.26
N GLY A 287 -14.79 -0.61 11.40
CA GLY A 287 -13.79 0.41 11.71
C GLY A 287 -14.40 1.79 12.05
N SER A 288 -15.69 2.01 11.79
CA SER A 288 -16.40 3.17 12.33
C SER A 288 -16.54 3.13 13.87
N THR A 289 -16.36 1.96 14.47
CA THR A 289 -16.33 1.76 15.92
C THR A 289 -14.92 2.02 16.46
N ARG A 290 -14.72 3.09 17.21
CA ARG A 290 -13.39 3.58 17.67
C ARG A 290 -12.52 2.52 18.36
N ARG A 291 -13.13 1.57 19.11
CA ARG A 291 -12.41 0.50 19.83
C ARG A 291 -11.69 -0.51 18.92
N LEU A 292 -12.22 -0.75 17.73
CA LEU A 292 -11.63 -1.73 16.81
C LEU A 292 -10.55 -1.13 15.91
N ARG A 293 -10.55 0.19 15.72
CA ARG A 293 -9.50 0.90 14.99
C ARG A 293 -8.13 0.87 15.67
N GLU A 294 -8.12 0.78 17.00
CA GLU A 294 -6.90 0.80 17.81
C GLU A 294 -6.27 -0.60 17.94
N ASP A 295 -6.93 -1.65 17.38
CA ASP A 295 -6.42 -3.01 17.42
C ASP A 295 -5.45 -3.26 16.25
N PRO A 296 -4.17 -3.63 16.52
CA PRO A 296 -3.21 -3.99 15.48
C PRO A 296 -3.69 -5.09 14.53
N LEU A 297 -4.60 -5.97 14.99
CA LEU A 297 -5.20 -7.01 14.15
C LEU A 297 -5.99 -6.44 12.98
N TYR A 298 -6.58 -5.25 13.13
CA TYR A 298 -7.36 -4.65 12.06
C TYR A 298 -6.48 -4.24 10.86
N ASP A 299 -5.29 -3.68 11.12
CA ASP A 299 -4.32 -3.35 10.06
C ASP A 299 -3.88 -4.61 9.30
N VAL A 300 -3.60 -5.69 10.03
CA VAL A 300 -3.26 -6.99 9.45
C VAL A 300 -4.42 -7.56 8.62
N LEU A 301 -5.65 -7.44 9.09
CA LEU A 301 -6.83 -7.94 8.38
C LEU A 301 -7.06 -7.20 7.06
N VAL A 302 -6.84 -5.89 7.01
CA VAL A 302 -6.91 -5.11 5.76
C VAL A 302 -5.91 -5.63 4.72
N GLU A 303 -4.69 -5.97 5.14
CA GLU A 303 -3.67 -6.53 4.25
C GLU A 303 -3.98 -7.96 3.81
N ILE A 304 -4.52 -8.80 4.72
CA ILE A 304 -4.89 -10.19 4.40
C ILE A 304 -5.91 -10.26 3.27
N VAL A 305 -6.87 -9.34 3.20
CA VAL A 305 -7.86 -9.32 2.10
C VAL A 305 -7.18 -9.23 0.75
N LEU A 306 -6.18 -8.35 0.63
CA LEU A 306 -5.41 -8.17 -0.61
C LEU A 306 -4.56 -9.41 -0.92
N VAL A 307 -3.93 -10.00 0.12
CA VAL A 307 -3.15 -11.23 -0.04
C VAL A 307 -4.04 -12.38 -0.52
N VAL A 308 -5.21 -12.56 0.06
CA VAL A 308 -6.15 -13.62 -0.35
C VAL A 308 -6.66 -13.39 -1.77
N ALA A 309 -6.98 -12.13 -2.15
CA ALA A 309 -7.37 -11.80 -3.52
C ALA A 309 -6.25 -12.12 -4.53
N GLY A 310 -5.00 -11.79 -4.20
CA GLY A 310 -3.87 -12.09 -5.06
C GLY A 310 -3.51 -13.57 -5.14
N LEU A 311 -3.63 -14.31 -4.03
CA LEU A 311 -3.45 -15.77 -4.04
C LEU A 311 -4.54 -16.46 -4.87
N SER A 312 -5.80 -15.98 -4.81
CA SER A 312 -6.86 -16.50 -5.68
C SER A 312 -6.59 -16.22 -7.17
N ALA A 313 -5.98 -15.06 -7.49
CA ALA A 313 -5.52 -14.77 -8.85
C ALA A 313 -4.40 -15.72 -9.29
N MET A 314 -3.44 -15.99 -8.42
CA MET A 314 -2.37 -16.95 -8.70
C MET A 314 -2.91 -18.36 -8.97
N VAL A 315 -3.90 -18.81 -8.18
CA VAL A 315 -4.57 -20.09 -8.44
C VAL A 315 -5.31 -20.07 -9.78
N TRP A 316 -6.01 -18.97 -10.08
CA TRP A 316 -6.69 -18.79 -11.37
C TRP A 316 -5.71 -18.91 -12.53
N ASN A 317 -4.59 -18.20 -12.50
CA ASN A 317 -3.55 -18.21 -13.56
C ASN A 317 -2.89 -19.58 -13.74
N LEU A 318 -2.89 -20.43 -12.71
CA LEU A 318 -2.36 -21.80 -12.80
C LEU A 318 -3.37 -22.79 -13.40
N THR A 319 -4.66 -22.47 -13.40
CA THR A 319 -5.74 -23.37 -13.79
C THR A 319 -6.37 -23.02 -15.15
N HIS A 320 -6.12 -21.85 -15.65
CA HIS A 320 -6.63 -21.30 -16.92
C HIS A 320 -5.49 -20.87 -17.84
#